data_e7f64d360a3ec5e7cd1555fd2ad53ef3
#
_entry.id   e7f64d360a3ec5e7cd1555fd2ad53ef3
#
_cell.length_a   1.000
_cell.length_b   1.000
_cell.length_c   1.000
_cell.angle_alpha   90.00
_cell.angle_beta   90.00
_cell.angle_gamma   90.00
#
_symmetry.space_group_name_H-M   'P 1'
#
loop_
_entity.id
_entity.type
_entity.pdbx_description
1 polymer ?
#
loop_
_entity_poly.entity_id
_entity_poly.type
_entity_poly.pdbx_seq_one_letter_code
_entity_poly.pdbx_strand_id
1 'polypeptide(L)'
;MDVQIFQYKESQLEEIRIILNDFLSFIANELSKPPWNFNLDVDHEVDLTMNNLDKFAQPDGRLLLVEVDCQIAGTISLRKIREYSGEIKRMYVRPKFRGEKLGNLMIEEVIRVSKENGFPKLIWWIVRFLFRPPFIVI
;
A
#
# COMPACT_ATOMS: atom_id res chain seq x y z
N MET A 1 9.49 6.49 19.58
CA MET A 1 8.66 6.65 18.38
C MET A 1 7.38 5.83 18.57
N ASP A 2 6.25 6.49 18.56
CA ASP A 2 4.96 5.84 18.73
C ASP A 2 4.39 5.47 17.35
N VAL A 3 4.38 4.18 17.03
CA VAL A 3 3.93 3.66 15.74
C VAL A 3 2.63 2.92 15.93
N GLN A 4 1.62 3.28 15.14
CA GLN A 4 0.34 2.57 15.09
C GLN A 4 0.01 2.21 13.66
N ILE A 5 -0.49 0.99 13.47
CA ILE A 5 -0.92 0.49 12.15
C ILE A 5 -2.36 0.01 12.32
N PHE A 6 -3.26 0.58 11.52
CA PHE A 6 -4.69 0.32 11.71
C PHE A 6 -5.45 0.41 10.39
N GLN A 7 -6.58 -0.29 10.32
CA GLN A 7 -7.50 -0.16 9.20
C GLN A 7 -8.07 1.26 9.18
N TYR A 8 -8.13 1.87 8.01
CA TYR A 8 -8.68 3.22 7.88
C TYR A 8 -10.12 3.28 8.39
N LYS A 9 -10.52 4.46 8.84
CA LYS A 9 -11.89 4.77 9.26
C LYS A 9 -12.56 5.65 8.23
N GLU A 10 -13.90 5.62 8.18
CA GLU A 10 -14.65 6.47 7.26
C GLU A 10 -14.32 7.95 7.43
N SER A 11 -13.96 8.37 8.64
CA SER A 11 -13.53 9.74 8.90
C SER A 11 -12.18 10.10 8.29
N GLN A 12 -11.46 9.12 7.73
CA GLN A 12 -10.10 9.29 7.23
C GLN A 12 -10.00 9.19 5.71
N LEU A 13 -11.11 9.34 4.98
CA LEU A 13 -11.09 9.26 3.52
C LEU A 13 -10.18 10.31 2.89
N GLU A 14 -10.11 11.49 3.48
CA GLU A 14 -9.24 12.54 2.95
C GLU A 14 -7.76 12.19 3.17
N GLU A 15 -7.41 11.63 4.33
CA GLU A 15 -6.04 11.19 4.61
C GLU A 15 -5.63 10.07 3.64
N ILE A 16 -6.56 9.16 3.31
CA ILE A 16 -6.29 8.12 2.31
C ILE A 16 -6.01 8.75 0.96
N ARG A 17 -6.84 9.69 0.53
CA ARG A 17 -6.65 10.37 -0.75
C ARG A 17 -5.29 11.05 -0.82
N ILE A 18 -4.90 11.73 0.24
CA ILE A 18 -3.63 12.43 0.32
C ILE A 18 -2.45 11.46 0.23
N ILE A 19 -2.46 10.37 1.00
CA ILE A 19 -1.34 9.43 0.99
C ILE A 19 -1.26 8.67 -0.35
N LEU A 20 -2.40 8.35 -0.95
CA LEU A 20 -2.43 7.72 -2.28
C LEU A 20 -1.89 8.68 -3.35
N ASN A 21 -2.23 9.96 -3.26
CA ASN A 21 -1.71 10.95 -4.19
C ASN A 21 -0.19 11.04 -4.08
N ASP A 22 0.35 11.08 -2.86
CA ASP A 22 1.79 11.11 -2.63
C ASP A 22 2.47 9.88 -3.22
N PHE A 23 1.91 8.70 -2.96
CA PHE A 23 2.43 7.44 -3.47
C PHE A 23 2.43 7.39 -5.00
N LEU A 24 1.29 7.69 -5.61
CA LEU A 24 1.14 7.62 -7.06
C LEU A 24 1.92 8.71 -7.77
N SER A 25 2.09 9.86 -7.15
CA SER A 25 2.95 10.92 -7.68
C SER A 25 4.42 10.49 -7.68
N PHE A 26 4.86 9.80 -6.63
CA PHE A 26 6.19 9.21 -6.58
C PHE A 26 6.37 8.20 -7.72
N ILE A 27 5.42 7.29 -7.90
CA ILE A 27 5.43 6.30 -8.98
C ILE A 27 5.44 6.99 -10.36
N ALA A 28 4.59 7.99 -10.54
CA ALA A 28 4.50 8.72 -11.80
C ALA A 28 5.82 9.39 -12.17
N ASN A 29 6.48 9.99 -11.19
CA ASN A 29 7.77 10.64 -11.40
C ASN A 29 8.82 9.63 -11.86
N GLU A 30 8.88 8.45 -11.22
CA GLU A 30 9.82 7.43 -11.61
C GLU A 30 9.51 6.86 -13.00
N LEU A 31 8.22 6.63 -13.31
CA LEU A 31 7.81 6.08 -14.59
C LEU A 31 8.00 7.06 -15.75
N SER A 32 8.07 8.37 -15.48
CA SER A 32 8.28 9.37 -16.52
C SER A 32 9.71 9.37 -17.07
N LYS A 33 10.63 8.75 -16.34
CA LYS A 33 12.06 8.69 -16.70
C LYS A 33 12.35 7.56 -17.67
N PRO A 34 13.48 7.65 -18.46
CA PRO A 34 13.93 6.51 -19.25
C PRO A 34 14.23 5.30 -18.35
N PRO A 35 14.03 4.07 -18.79
CA PRO A 35 13.54 3.68 -20.12
C PRO A 35 12.03 3.68 -20.27
N TRP A 36 11.30 3.99 -19.21
CA TRP A 36 9.85 3.84 -19.16
C TRP A 36 9.14 4.89 -20.00
N ASN A 37 9.48 6.17 -19.83
CA ASN A 37 8.88 7.31 -20.53
C ASN A 37 7.36 7.23 -20.54
N PHE A 38 6.78 6.82 -19.40
CA PHE A 38 5.35 6.60 -19.26
C PHE A 38 4.72 7.74 -18.48
N ASN A 39 3.61 8.24 -19.00
CA ASN A 39 2.85 9.30 -18.35
C ASN A 39 1.65 8.71 -17.58
N LEU A 40 1.82 8.55 -16.27
CA LEU A 40 0.75 8.04 -15.40
C LEU A 40 -0.21 9.16 -15.02
N ASP A 41 -1.50 8.93 -15.23
CA ASP A 41 -2.54 9.85 -14.80
C ASP A 41 -2.84 9.61 -13.31
N VAL A 42 -2.19 10.38 -12.45
CA VAL A 42 -2.27 10.22 -11.00
C VAL A 42 -3.69 10.42 -10.49
N ASP A 43 -4.36 11.47 -10.94
CA ASP A 43 -5.73 11.76 -10.47
C ASP A 43 -6.69 10.63 -10.81
N HIS A 44 -6.56 10.08 -12.02
CA HIS A 44 -7.38 8.95 -12.44
C HIS A 44 -7.14 7.73 -11.56
N GLU A 45 -5.88 7.42 -11.26
CA GLU A 45 -5.53 6.27 -10.43
C GLU A 45 -5.99 6.43 -8.99
N VAL A 46 -5.89 7.64 -8.44
CA VAL A 46 -6.41 7.94 -7.10
C VAL A 46 -7.93 7.73 -7.08
N ASP A 47 -8.64 8.26 -8.08
CA ASP A 47 -10.10 8.11 -8.15
C ASP A 47 -10.52 6.65 -8.29
N LEU A 48 -9.80 5.87 -9.10
CA LEU A 48 -10.08 4.44 -9.23
C LEU A 48 -9.98 3.72 -7.89
N THR A 49 -8.97 4.03 -7.12
CA THR A 49 -8.80 3.43 -5.79
C THR A 49 -9.90 3.88 -4.84
N MET A 50 -10.18 5.18 -4.79
CA MET A 50 -11.21 5.72 -3.89
C MET A 50 -12.60 5.17 -4.21
N ASN A 51 -12.88 4.93 -5.49
CA ASN A 51 -14.17 4.38 -5.93
C ASN A 51 -14.28 2.86 -5.70
N ASN A 52 -13.19 2.20 -5.33
CA ASN A 52 -13.13 0.75 -5.13
C ASN A 52 -12.60 0.37 -3.75
N LEU A 53 -12.79 1.23 -2.75
CA LEU A 53 -12.31 0.97 -1.40
C LEU A 53 -12.93 -0.27 -0.75
N ASP A 54 -14.10 -0.69 -1.22
CA ASP A 54 -14.76 -1.91 -0.76
C ASP A 54 -13.88 -3.16 -0.94
N LYS A 55 -13.01 -3.17 -1.94
CA LYS A 55 -12.06 -4.28 -2.16
C LYS A 55 -11.02 -4.40 -1.04
N PHE A 56 -10.85 -3.35 -0.27
CA PHE A 56 -9.91 -3.28 0.85
C PHE A 56 -10.63 -3.26 2.20
N ALA A 57 -11.91 -3.60 2.21
CA ALA A 57 -12.71 -3.64 3.42
C ALA A 57 -12.64 -5.02 4.07
N GLN A 58 -12.87 -5.05 5.39
CA GLN A 58 -12.97 -6.30 6.12
C GLN A 58 -14.19 -7.10 5.63
N PRO A 59 -14.15 -8.43 5.69
CA PRO A 59 -13.11 -9.25 6.28
C PRO A 59 -11.94 -9.59 5.34
N ASP A 60 -12.14 -9.52 4.03
CA ASP A 60 -11.21 -10.07 3.05
C ASP A 60 -10.07 -9.13 2.69
N GLY A 61 -10.25 -7.84 2.90
CA GLY A 61 -9.25 -6.85 2.53
C GLY A 61 -8.88 -5.94 3.68
N ARG A 62 -7.80 -5.21 3.50
CA ARG A 62 -7.36 -4.17 4.43
C ARG A 62 -6.74 -3.04 3.64
N LEU A 63 -6.98 -1.82 4.06
CA LEU A 63 -6.18 -0.68 3.69
C LEU A 63 -5.71 -0.07 5.00
N LEU A 64 -4.45 -0.30 5.31
CA LEU A 64 -3.88 0.11 6.58
C LEU A 64 -3.19 1.45 6.44
N LEU A 65 -3.40 2.30 7.42
CA LEU A 65 -2.65 3.54 7.60
C LEU A 65 -1.63 3.33 8.70
N VAL A 66 -0.47 3.92 8.51
CA VAL A 66 0.62 3.89 9.48
C VAL A 66 0.78 5.28 10.06
N GLU A 67 0.63 5.41 11.37
CA GLU A 67 0.89 6.66 12.07
C GLU A 67 2.18 6.57 12.86
N VAL A 68 2.95 7.63 12.80
CA VAL A 68 4.14 7.82 13.64
C VAL A 68 3.95 9.14 14.37
N ASP A 69 3.88 9.07 15.69
CA ASP A 69 3.67 10.24 16.54
C ASP A 69 2.50 11.11 16.05
N CYS A 70 1.36 10.46 15.78
CA CYS A 70 0.10 11.07 15.33
C CYS A 70 0.13 11.67 13.92
N GLN A 71 1.15 11.34 13.10
CA GLN A 71 1.22 11.77 11.71
C GLN A 71 1.13 10.55 10.79
N ILE A 72 0.39 10.68 9.70
CA ILE A 72 0.30 9.60 8.71
C ILE A 72 1.66 9.48 8.00
N ALA A 73 2.31 8.34 8.19
CA ALA A 73 3.64 8.06 7.68
C ALA A 73 3.63 7.17 6.44
N GLY A 74 2.59 6.36 6.26
CA GLY A 74 2.56 5.42 5.16
C GLY A 74 1.24 4.68 5.05
N THR A 75 1.20 3.80 4.07
CA THR A 75 0.04 2.95 3.81
C THR A 75 0.48 1.61 3.24
N ILE A 76 -0.33 0.59 3.45
CA ILE A 76 -0.18 -0.71 2.83
C ILE A 76 -1.55 -1.33 2.71
N SER A 77 -1.82 -2.00 1.59
CA SER A 77 -3.12 -2.63 1.41
C SER A 77 -2.98 -4.12 1.12
N LEU A 78 -4.02 -4.85 1.50
CA LEU A 78 -4.17 -6.28 1.25
C LEU A 78 -5.50 -6.47 0.55
N ARG A 79 -5.49 -7.21 -0.56
CA ARG A 79 -6.67 -7.54 -1.32
C ARG A 79 -6.71 -9.04 -1.57
N LYS A 80 -7.88 -9.65 -1.36
CA LYS A 80 -8.10 -11.04 -1.76
C LYS A 80 -8.15 -11.13 -3.27
N ILE A 81 -7.32 -11.98 -3.85
CA ILE A 81 -7.32 -12.22 -5.30
C ILE A 81 -7.82 -13.61 -5.69
N ARG A 82 -7.73 -14.55 -4.76
CA ARG A 82 -8.23 -15.92 -4.91
C ARG A 82 -8.65 -16.42 -3.55
N GLU A 83 -9.30 -17.57 -3.51
CA GLU A 83 -9.81 -18.13 -2.26
C GLU A 83 -8.76 -18.22 -1.14
N TYR A 84 -7.50 -18.53 -1.49
CA TYR A 84 -6.43 -18.73 -0.51
C TYR A 84 -5.24 -17.79 -0.74
N SER A 85 -5.43 -16.71 -1.49
CA SER A 85 -4.32 -15.82 -1.82
C SER A 85 -4.70 -14.37 -1.61
N GLY A 86 -3.80 -13.62 -0.97
CA GLY A 86 -3.89 -12.19 -0.82
C GLY A 86 -2.80 -11.48 -1.62
N GLU A 87 -3.06 -10.28 -2.04
CA GLU A 87 -2.12 -9.44 -2.78
C GLU A 87 -1.82 -8.19 -1.98
N ILE A 88 -0.53 -7.92 -1.77
CA ILE A 88 -0.08 -6.68 -1.14
C ILE A 88 0.05 -5.62 -2.22
N LYS A 89 -0.61 -4.49 -2.01
CA LYS A 89 -0.59 -3.34 -2.93
C LYS A 89 -0.38 -2.05 -2.17
N ARG A 90 -0.01 -1.04 -2.90
CA ARG A 90 0.06 0.36 -2.41
C ARG A 90 0.87 0.50 -1.14
N MET A 91 2.00 -0.21 -1.09
CA MET A 91 2.93 -0.06 0.01
C MET A 91 3.79 1.17 -0.20
N TYR A 92 3.72 2.09 0.73
CA TYR A 92 4.44 3.35 0.63
C TYR A 92 4.74 3.91 2.01
N VAL A 93 5.95 4.39 2.18
CA VAL A 93 6.38 5.14 3.36
C VAL A 93 6.83 6.50 2.87
N ARG A 94 6.27 7.56 3.45
CA ARG A 94 6.67 8.92 3.10
C ARG A 94 8.17 9.12 3.35
N PRO A 95 8.88 9.85 2.48
CA PRO A 95 10.33 10.02 2.61
C PRO A 95 10.80 10.46 3.99
N LYS A 96 10.06 11.36 4.63
CA LYS A 96 10.35 11.86 5.96
C LYS A 96 10.48 10.76 7.02
N PHE A 97 9.76 9.65 6.84
CA PHE A 97 9.70 8.56 7.80
C PHE A 97 10.51 7.34 7.40
N ARG A 98 11.24 7.39 6.31
CA ARG A 98 12.07 6.28 5.85
C ARG A 98 13.28 6.10 6.75
N GLY A 99 13.80 4.87 6.83
CA GLY A 99 14.92 4.54 7.67
C GLY A 99 14.54 4.14 9.09
N GLU A 100 13.26 4.13 9.43
CA GLU A 100 12.76 3.78 10.76
C GLU A 100 12.18 2.36 10.82
N LYS A 101 12.48 1.54 9.84
CA LYS A 101 12.03 0.14 9.75
C LYS A 101 10.51 -0.02 9.69
N LEU A 102 9.80 1.00 9.26
CA LEU A 102 8.34 0.95 9.14
C LEU A 102 7.89 -0.09 8.13
N GLY A 103 8.63 -0.26 7.04
CA GLY A 103 8.31 -1.27 6.04
C GLY A 103 8.23 -2.67 6.63
N ASN A 104 9.17 -3.02 7.51
CA ASN A 104 9.16 -4.32 8.17
C ASN A 104 7.93 -4.48 9.05
N LEU A 105 7.59 -3.46 9.83
CA LEU A 105 6.41 -3.49 10.69
C LEU A 105 5.12 -3.63 9.87
N MET A 106 5.05 -2.94 8.73
CA MET A 106 3.89 -3.01 7.84
C MET A 106 3.72 -4.40 7.25
N ILE A 107 4.80 -5.02 6.79
CA ILE A 107 4.77 -6.38 6.25
C ILE A 107 4.40 -7.38 7.34
N GLU A 108 4.96 -7.26 8.52
CA GLU A 108 4.61 -8.13 9.66
C GLU A 108 3.12 -8.06 9.97
N GLU A 109 2.55 -6.85 9.96
CA GLU A 109 1.12 -6.67 10.22
C GLU A 109 0.26 -7.33 9.14
N VAL A 110 0.63 -7.16 7.87
CA VAL A 110 -0.11 -7.79 6.76
C VAL A 110 -0.01 -9.31 6.84
N ILE A 111 1.14 -9.85 7.19
CA ILE A 111 1.30 -11.29 7.37
C ILE A 111 0.39 -11.79 8.51
N ARG A 112 0.36 -11.08 9.62
CA ARG A 112 -0.51 -11.42 10.74
C ARG A 112 -1.98 -11.45 10.33
N VAL A 113 -2.43 -10.40 9.65
CA VAL A 113 -3.81 -10.28 9.17
C VAL A 113 -4.14 -11.40 8.18
N SER A 114 -3.21 -11.70 7.28
CA SER A 114 -3.41 -12.76 6.28
C SER A 114 -3.60 -14.12 6.92
N LYS A 115 -2.83 -14.42 7.94
CA LYS A 115 -2.98 -15.68 8.68
C LYS A 115 -4.33 -15.75 9.36
N GLU A 116 -4.77 -14.66 9.98
CA GLU A 116 -6.10 -14.60 10.62
C GLU A 116 -7.22 -14.79 9.61
N ASN A 117 -7.05 -14.26 8.40
CA ASN A 117 -8.05 -14.34 7.33
C ASN A 117 -7.99 -15.66 6.52
N GLY A 118 -7.05 -16.54 6.85
CA GLY A 118 -6.92 -17.82 6.16
C GLY A 118 -6.26 -17.72 4.78
N PHE A 119 -5.40 -16.74 4.56
CA PHE A 119 -4.64 -16.62 3.32
C PHE A 119 -3.25 -17.23 3.52
N PRO A 120 -3.02 -18.49 3.07
CA PRO A 120 -1.71 -19.10 3.19
C PRO A 120 -0.68 -18.53 2.23
N LYS A 121 -1.12 -17.79 1.22
CA LYS A 121 -0.22 -17.17 0.23
C LYS A 121 -0.43 -15.68 0.16
N LEU A 122 0.68 -14.94 0.18
CA LEU A 122 0.71 -13.51 -0.10
C LEU A 122 1.57 -13.26 -1.32
N ILE A 123 1.06 -12.48 -2.25
CA ILE A 123 1.80 -12.05 -3.44
C ILE A 123 2.07 -10.57 -3.29
N TRP A 124 3.33 -10.21 -3.37
CA TRP A 124 3.76 -8.81 -3.28
C TRP A 124 4.55 -8.46 -4.53
N TRP A 125 3.98 -7.62 -5.36
CA TRP A 125 4.63 -7.11 -6.55
C TRP A 125 5.49 -5.93 -6.17
N ILE A 126 6.81 -6.11 -6.22
CA ILE A 126 7.75 -5.03 -5.98
C ILE A 126 8.13 -4.43 -7.34
N VAL A 127 7.76 -3.17 -7.55
CA VAL A 127 8.18 -2.45 -8.75
C VAL A 127 9.53 -1.83 -8.46
N ARG A 128 10.56 -2.34 -9.13
CA ARG A 128 11.88 -1.74 -9.13
C ARG A 128 12.07 -1.04 -10.45
N PHE A 129 12.16 0.26 -10.39
CA PHE A 129 12.18 1.09 -11.59
C PHE A 129 13.41 0.89 -12.47
N LEU A 130 14.46 0.28 -11.95
CA LEU A 130 15.70 0.02 -12.70
C LEU A 130 15.73 -1.37 -13.33
N PHE A 131 14.84 -2.26 -12.94
CA PHE A 131 14.84 -3.67 -13.35
C PHE A 131 13.44 -4.17 -13.56
N ARG A 132 13.33 -5.38 -14.12
CA ARG A 132 12.06 -6.09 -14.17
C ARG A 132 11.47 -6.21 -12.76
N PRO A 133 10.16 -6.13 -12.61
CA PRO A 133 9.54 -6.25 -11.30
C PRO A 133 9.68 -7.68 -10.76
N PRO A 134 10.35 -7.87 -9.63
CA PRO A 134 10.27 -9.12 -8.92
C PRO A 134 8.94 -9.22 -8.17
N PHE A 135 8.56 -10.41 -7.83
CA PHE A 135 7.44 -10.64 -6.92
C PHE A 135 7.91 -11.54 -5.79
N ILE A 136 7.27 -11.38 -4.63
CA ILE A 136 7.53 -12.21 -3.47
C ILE A 136 6.25 -12.96 -3.13
N VAL A 137 6.38 -14.27 -2.94
CA VAL A 137 5.29 -15.12 -2.46
C VAL A 137 5.66 -15.55 -1.04
N ILE A 138 4.81 -15.21 -0.11
CA ILE A 138 5.03 -15.49 1.30
C ILE A 138 4.02 -16.53 1.79
#